data_7427fdf63d53e2cc56b1216a6684956a
#
_entry.id   7427fdf63d53e2cc56b1216a6684956a
#
_cell.length_a   1.000
_cell.length_b   1.000
_cell.length_c   1.000
_cell.angle_alpha   90.00
_cell.angle_beta   90.00
_cell.angle_gamma   90.00
#
_symmetry.space_group_name_H-M   'P 1'
#
loop_
_entity.id
_entity.type
_entity.pdbx_description
1 polymer ?
#
loop_
_entity_poly.entity_id
_entity_poly.type
_entity_poly.pdbx_seq_one_letter_code
_entity_poly.pdbx_strand_id
1 'polypeptide(L)'
;MLVQFYNVSKIYKNGVKALNDVSLKIDRGEFIFLMGSSGAGKSTLVKMLFREETPTQGQIFVSSRSIIRMKRSEIPQLRRSIGVVFQDFKLLENKTVAENIAFAMKVVGAKERDIVSRTAEVIGMVGLKGKENSFPGQLSGGEQQRVGIARAIANRPLLLIADEPTGNLDMDTAHEIMELLYDINRKGTTVVMATHARELVKNAGKRVITLESGRVASDIYGMELR
;
A
#
# COMPACT_ATOMS: atom_id res chain seq x y z
N MET A 1 1.64 17.97 2.61
CA MET A 1 0.74 16.97 3.21
C MET A 1 0.04 16.18 2.12
N LEU A 2 0.01 14.83 2.21
CA LEU A 2 -0.65 13.96 1.24
C LEU A 2 -1.94 13.37 1.79
N VAL A 3 -1.90 12.86 3.04
CA VAL A 3 -3.05 12.23 3.71
C VAL A 3 -3.32 12.91 5.05
N GLN A 4 -4.60 13.03 5.41
CA GLN A 4 -4.99 13.57 6.70
C GLN A 4 -6.28 12.91 7.20
N PHE A 5 -6.24 12.42 8.43
CA PHE A 5 -7.38 11.93 9.19
C PHE A 5 -7.71 12.94 10.29
N TYR A 6 -8.98 13.28 10.45
CA TYR A 6 -9.50 14.16 11.49
C TYR A 6 -10.60 13.46 12.28
N ASN A 7 -10.31 13.11 13.53
CA ASN A 7 -11.25 12.50 14.49
C ASN A 7 -12.06 11.35 13.87
N VAL A 8 -11.34 10.46 13.15
CA VAL A 8 -11.94 9.38 12.38
C VAL A 8 -12.30 8.21 13.28
N SER A 9 -13.57 7.84 13.27
CA SER A 9 -14.08 6.64 13.94
C SER A 9 -14.78 5.72 12.95
N LYS A 10 -14.68 4.41 13.19
CA LYS A 10 -15.38 3.38 12.43
C LYS A 10 -16.00 2.36 13.34
N ILE A 11 -17.32 2.24 13.26
CA ILE A 11 -18.08 1.17 13.89
C ILE A 11 -18.74 0.37 12.77
N TYR A 12 -18.48 -0.93 12.73
CA TYR A 12 -19.12 -1.84 11.80
C TYR A 12 -20.54 -2.19 12.25
N LYS A 13 -21.37 -2.71 11.33
CA LYS A 13 -22.78 -3.07 11.62
C LYS A 13 -22.94 -4.10 12.75
N ASN A 14 -21.91 -4.94 12.95
CA ASN A 14 -21.86 -5.92 14.04
C ASN A 14 -21.42 -5.34 15.38
N GLY A 15 -21.32 -3.99 15.51
CA GLY A 15 -20.94 -3.30 16.72
C GLY A 15 -19.43 -3.17 16.96
N VAL A 16 -18.59 -3.80 16.16
CA VAL A 16 -17.13 -3.73 16.32
C VAL A 16 -16.64 -2.31 16.03
N LYS A 17 -16.00 -1.68 17.02
CA LYS A 17 -15.38 -0.37 16.93
C LYS A 17 -13.93 -0.54 16.44
N ALA A 18 -13.74 -0.48 15.13
CA ALA A 18 -12.45 -0.74 14.50
C ALA A 18 -11.50 0.47 14.57
N LEU A 19 -12.02 1.70 14.53
CA LEU A 19 -11.27 2.93 14.76
C LEU A 19 -12.03 3.83 15.73
N ASN A 20 -11.29 4.55 16.57
CA ASN A 20 -11.81 5.35 17.64
C ASN A 20 -11.03 6.67 17.76
N ASP A 21 -11.56 7.72 17.16
CA ASP A 21 -11.03 9.09 17.24
C ASP A 21 -9.58 9.19 16.72
N VAL A 22 -9.31 8.59 15.55
CA VAL A 22 -8.00 8.61 14.93
C VAL A 22 -7.76 9.93 14.22
N SER A 23 -6.70 10.65 14.61
CA SER A 23 -6.19 11.83 13.93
C SER A 23 -4.71 11.62 13.60
N LEU A 24 -4.36 11.72 12.32
CA LEU A 24 -2.97 11.59 11.85
C LEU A 24 -2.77 12.35 10.54
N LYS A 25 -1.51 12.67 10.24
CA LYS A 25 -1.09 13.34 9.01
C LYS A 25 0.06 12.58 8.38
N ILE A 26 0.09 12.50 7.05
CA ILE A 26 1.17 11.89 6.27
C ILE A 26 1.60 12.89 5.22
N ASP A 27 2.88 13.19 5.18
CA ASP A 27 3.45 14.10 4.19
C ASP A 27 3.85 13.37 2.91
N ARG A 28 4.05 14.14 1.83
CA ARG A 28 4.53 13.56 0.57
C ARG A 28 5.96 13.06 0.72
N GLY A 29 6.25 11.90 0.14
CA GLY A 29 7.56 11.27 0.18
C GLY A 29 7.90 10.59 1.50
N GLU A 30 7.02 10.60 2.50
CA GLU A 30 7.25 9.84 3.74
C GLU A 30 7.18 8.32 3.49
N PHE A 31 7.95 7.58 4.26
CA PHE A 31 7.80 6.15 4.48
C PHE A 31 7.32 5.92 5.91
N ILE A 32 6.16 5.31 6.06
CA ILE A 32 5.51 5.11 7.36
C ILE A 32 5.20 3.65 7.57
N PHE A 33 5.57 3.15 8.73
CA PHE A 33 5.08 1.88 9.25
C PHE A 33 3.80 2.11 10.06
N LEU A 34 2.75 1.39 9.71
CA LEU A 34 1.52 1.30 10.50
C LEU A 34 1.53 -0.01 11.27
N MET A 35 1.88 0.05 12.54
CA MET A 35 2.01 -1.10 13.41
C MET A 35 0.79 -1.32 14.30
N GLY A 36 0.70 -2.50 14.90
CA GLY A 36 -0.33 -2.88 15.86
C GLY A 36 -0.64 -4.37 15.79
N SER A 37 -1.23 -4.93 16.83
CA SER A 37 -1.69 -6.31 16.88
C SER A 37 -2.76 -6.62 15.84
N SER A 38 -3.06 -7.89 15.61
CA SER A 38 -4.23 -8.28 14.82
C SER A 38 -5.50 -7.65 15.42
N GLY A 39 -6.37 -7.12 14.57
CA GLY A 39 -7.58 -6.41 15.02
C GLY A 39 -7.37 -4.97 15.53
N ALA A 40 -6.16 -4.42 15.57
CA ALA A 40 -5.89 -3.06 16.03
C ALA A 40 -6.50 -1.94 15.14
N GLY A 41 -7.04 -2.28 13.95
CA GLY A 41 -7.66 -1.32 13.04
C GLY A 41 -6.82 -0.97 11.81
N LYS A 42 -5.61 -1.55 11.63
CA LYS A 42 -4.70 -1.25 10.51
C LYS A 42 -5.36 -1.40 9.14
N SER A 43 -5.91 -2.58 8.85
CA SER A 43 -6.56 -2.84 7.55
C SER A 43 -7.81 -1.98 7.33
N THR A 44 -8.55 -1.63 8.40
CA THR A 44 -9.67 -0.68 8.30
C THR A 44 -9.20 0.72 7.91
N LEU A 45 -8.11 1.21 8.54
CA LEU A 45 -7.51 2.50 8.21
C LEU A 45 -7.01 2.51 6.76
N VAL A 46 -6.28 1.47 6.34
CA VAL A 46 -5.79 1.29 4.97
C VAL A 46 -6.93 1.30 3.95
N LYS A 47 -7.99 0.53 4.17
CA LYS A 47 -9.17 0.44 3.28
C LYS A 47 -9.90 1.76 3.10
N MET A 48 -9.85 2.64 4.09
CA MET A 48 -10.41 3.98 3.97
C MET A 48 -9.65 4.85 2.97
N LEU A 49 -8.33 4.72 2.87
CA LEU A 49 -7.50 5.55 1.99
C LEU A 49 -7.90 5.43 0.52
N PHE A 50 -8.29 4.24 0.07
CA PHE A 50 -8.76 4.02 -1.30
C PHE A 50 -10.29 3.83 -1.40
N ARG A 51 -11.00 4.28 -0.35
CA ARG A 51 -12.48 4.35 -0.34
C ARG A 51 -13.16 2.98 -0.54
N GLU A 52 -12.55 1.90 -0.02
CA GLU A 52 -13.21 0.59 0.14
C GLU A 52 -14.12 0.62 1.36
N GLU A 53 -13.64 1.27 2.44
CA GLU A 53 -14.42 1.56 3.65
C GLU A 53 -14.67 3.05 3.82
N THR A 54 -15.72 3.39 4.54
CA THR A 54 -16.04 4.76 4.94
C THR A 54 -16.08 4.88 6.45
N PRO A 55 -15.63 6.00 7.02
CA PRO A 55 -15.75 6.23 8.44
C PRO A 55 -17.21 6.40 8.85
N THR A 56 -17.52 6.11 10.12
CA THR A 56 -18.80 6.44 10.76
C THR A 56 -18.82 7.91 11.16
N GLN A 57 -17.66 8.44 11.58
CA GLN A 57 -17.48 9.85 11.96
C GLN A 57 -16.09 10.33 11.53
N GLY A 58 -15.93 11.66 11.45
CA GLY A 58 -14.67 12.30 11.11
C GLY A 58 -14.52 12.60 9.62
N GLN A 59 -13.33 13.05 9.22
CA GLN A 59 -13.00 13.45 7.85
C GLN A 59 -11.67 12.85 7.42
N ILE A 60 -11.57 12.48 6.15
CA ILE A 60 -10.32 11.99 5.54
C ILE A 60 -10.06 12.79 4.28
N PHE A 61 -8.82 13.28 4.14
CA PHE A 61 -8.37 13.99 2.96
C PHE A 61 -7.19 13.25 2.33
N VAL A 62 -7.20 13.16 1.00
CA VAL A 62 -6.08 12.70 0.19
C VAL A 62 -5.80 13.77 -0.87
N SER A 63 -4.55 14.27 -0.94
CA SER A 63 -4.17 15.38 -1.81
C SER A 63 -5.11 16.58 -1.68
N SER A 64 -5.42 16.98 -0.43
CA SER A 64 -6.32 18.10 -0.07
C SER A 64 -7.78 17.92 -0.50
N ARG A 65 -8.18 16.76 -1.01
CA ARG A 65 -9.58 16.46 -1.38
C ARG A 65 -10.22 15.58 -0.33
N SER A 66 -11.40 15.96 0.17
CA SER A 66 -12.20 15.12 1.09
C SER A 66 -12.68 13.87 0.33
N ILE A 67 -12.15 12.70 0.70
CA ILE A 67 -12.55 11.44 0.05
C ILE A 67 -13.93 10.96 0.50
N ILE A 68 -14.43 11.46 1.64
CA ILE A 68 -15.75 11.10 2.16
C ILE A 68 -16.85 11.73 1.32
N ARG A 69 -16.63 12.99 0.87
CA ARG A 69 -17.59 13.76 0.08
C ARG A 69 -17.54 13.45 -1.43
N MET A 70 -16.59 12.60 -1.87
CA MET A 70 -16.48 12.21 -3.29
C MET A 70 -17.73 11.48 -3.77
N LYS A 71 -18.19 11.85 -4.95
CA LYS A 71 -19.23 11.12 -5.70
C LYS A 71 -18.66 9.77 -6.15
N ARG A 72 -19.52 8.78 -6.38
CA ARG A 72 -19.10 7.44 -6.84
C ARG A 72 -18.28 7.48 -8.13
N SER A 73 -18.57 8.40 -9.04
CA SER A 73 -17.84 8.61 -10.29
C SER A 73 -16.41 9.14 -10.11
N GLU A 74 -16.07 9.73 -8.96
CA GLU A 74 -14.74 10.27 -8.65
C GLU A 74 -13.82 9.23 -7.97
N ILE A 75 -14.38 8.17 -7.39
CA ILE A 75 -13.63 7.12 -6.68
C ILE A 75 -12.59 6.43 -7.60
N PRO A 76 -12.89 6.11 -8.88
CA PRO A 76 -11.89 5.54 -9.78
C PRO A 76 -10.66 6.44 -9.96
N GLN A 77 -10.84 7.77 -10.00
CA GLN A 77 -9.72 8.70 -10.10
C GLN A 77 -8.84 8.71 -8.83
N LEU A 78 -9.45 8.65 -7.64
CA LEU A 78 -8.73 8.48 -6.39
C LEU A 78 -7.89 7.19 -6.43
N ARG A 79 -8.49 6.06 -6.77
CA ARG A 79 -7.84 4.74 -6.81
C ARG A 79 -6.69 4.68 -7.82
N ARG A 80 -6.76 5.44 -8.92
CA ARG A 80 -5.65 5.56 -9.89
C ARG A 80 -4.40 6.23 -9.32
N SER A 81 -4.56 7.09 -8.32
CA SER A 81 -3.45 7.77 -7.63
C SER A 81 -2.86 6.98 -6.47
N ILE A 82 -3.41 5.80 -6.18
CA ILE A 82 -3.02 4.95 -5.06
C ILE A 82 -2.67 3.56 -5.60
N GLY A 83 -1.45 3.10 -5.33
CA GLY A 83 -1.07 1.71 -5.52
C GLY A 83 -1.36 0.89 -4.27
N VAL A 84 -1.83 -0.34 -4.42
CA VAL A 84 -2.07 -1.25 -3.29
C VAL A 84 -1.36 -2.57 -3.53
N VAL A 85 -0.56 -2.98 -2.55
CA VAL A 85 0.11 -4.27 -2.48
C VAL A 85 -0.54 -5.07 -1.37
N PHE A 86 -0.97 -6.29 -1.68
CA PHE A 86 -1.66 -7.19 -0.76
C PHE A 86 -0.75 -8.31 -0.28
N GLN A 87 -1.02 -8.86 0.89
CA GLN A 87 -0.30 -10.00 1.47
C GLN A 87 -0.39 -11.26 0.59
N ASP A 88 -1.55 -11.52 -0.01
CA ASP A 88 -1.86 -12.69 -0.84
C ASP A 88 -1.75 -12.38 -2.35
N PHE A 89 -0.88 -11.45 -2.72
CA PHE A 89 -0.46 -11.03 -4.06
C PHE A 89 -1.60 -10.57 -4.97
N LYS A 90 -2.77 -11.23 -4.96
CA LYS A 90 -3.95 -10.93 -5.79
C LYS A 90 -3.60 -10.86 -7.29
N LEU A 91 -2.77 -11.75 -7.77
CA LEU A 91 -2.40 -11.80 -9.18
C LEU A 91 -3.51 -12.40 -10.04
N LEU A 92 -3.50 -12.04 -11.32
CA LEU A 92 -4.36 -12.64 -12.33
C LEU A 92 -3.68 -13.92 -12.82
N GLU A 93 -4.14 -15.07 -12.34
CA GLU A 93 -3.50 -16.39 -12.55
C GLU A 93 -3.37 -16.80 -14.03
N ASN A 94 -4.32 -16.34 -14.86
CA ASN A 94 -4.38 -16.61 -16.29
C ASN A 94 -3.64 -15.55 -17.14
N LYS A 95 -2.80 -14.72 -16.52
CA LYS A 95 -2.01 -13.68 -17.16
C LYS A 95 -0.55 -13.77 -16.78
N THR A 96 0.32 -13.48 -17.74
CA THR A 96 1.76 -13.42 -17.51
C THR A 96 2.15 -12.24 -16.59
N VAL A 97 3.41 -12.19 -16.16
CA VAL A 97 3.98 -11.04 -15.43
C VAL A 97 3.73 -9.74 -16.16
N ALA A 98 4.10 -9.68 -17.45
CA ALA A 98 3.91 -8.47 -18.26
C ALA A 98 2.43 -8.08 -18.37
N GLU A 99 1.54 -9.05 -18.57
CA GLU A 99 0.11 -8.80 -18.67
C GLU A 99 -0.52 -8.37 -17.35
N ASN A 100 -0.07 -8.91 -16.21
CA ASN A 100 -0.51 -8.46 -14.87
C ASN A 100 -0.21 -6.98 -14.65
N ILE A 101 0.99 -6.54 -15.04
CA ILE A 101 1.42 -5.14 -14.91
C ILE A 101 0.67 -4.25 -15.91
N ALA A 102 0.62 -4.66 -17.18
CA ALA A 102 -0.06 -3.94 -18.24
C ALA A 102 -1.56 -3.74 -17.96
N PHE A 103 -2.20 -4.71 -17.30
CA PHE A 103 -3.62 -4.65 -16.95
C PHE A 103 -3.96 -3.41 -16.11
N ALA A 104 -3.12 -3.07 -15.13
CA ALA A 104 -3.33 -1.89 -14.29
C ALA A 104 -3.34 -0.59 -15.09
N MET A 105 -2.54 -0.52 -16.17
CA MET A 105 -2.47 0.63 -17.06
C MET A 105 -3.62 0.64 -18.08
N LYS A 106 -4.02 -0.53 -18.59
CA LYS A 106 -5.18 -0.67 -19.49
C LYS A 106 -6.48 -0.19 -18.83
N VAL A 107 -6.70 -0.55 -17.57
CA VAL A 107 -7.90 -0.14 -16.80
C VAL A 107 -8.01 1.38 -16.65
N VAL A 108 -6.89 2.10 -16.64
CA VAL A 108 -6.90 3.57 -16.55
C VAL A 108 -6.92 4.27 -17.93
N GLY A 109 -6.93 3.49 -19.02
CA GLY A 109 -7.01 4.01 -20.37
C GLY A 109 -5.67 4.54 -20.93
N ALA A 110 -4.53 4.01 -20.45
CA ALA A 110 -3.23 4.36 -20.98
C ALA A 110 -3.07 3.92 -22.45
N LYS A 111 -2.30 4.68 -23.22
CA LYS A 111 -2.02 4.34 -24.63
C LYS A 111 -1.12 3.10 -24.71
N GLU A 112 -1.29 2.27 -25.72
CA GLU A 112 -0.56 0.99 -25.86
C GLU A 112 0.97 1.20 -25.86
N ARG A 113 1.47 2.24 -26.53
CA ARG A 113 2.90 2.59 -26.54
C ARG A 113 3.43 2.85 -25.12
N ASP A 114 2.66 3.55 -24.28
CA ASP A 114 3.06 3.88 -22.91
C ASP A 114 2.99 2.63 -22.01
N ILE A 115 2.01 1.75 -22.26
CA ILE A 115 1.87 0.46 -21.56
C ILE A 115 3.11 -0.40 -21.82
N VAL A 116 3.51 -0.60 -23.07
CA VAL A 116 4.67 -1.43 -23.43
C VAL A 116 5.95 -0.89 -22.78
N SER A 117 6.23 0.41 -22.97
CA SER A 117 7.41 1.06 -22.42
C SER A 117 7.45 0.98 -20.90
N ARG A 118 6.34 1.33 -20.24
CA ARG A 118 6.27 1.37 -18.78
C ARG A 118 6.31 -0.03 -18.16
N THR A 119 5.69 -1.02 -18.79
CA THR A 119 5.76 -2.42 -18.33
C THR A 119 7.19 -2.91 -18.30
N ALA A 120 7.96 -2.69 -19.37
CA ALA A 120 9.38 -3.08 -19.42
C ALA A 120 10.22 -2.35 -18.35
N GLU A 121 10.00 -1.04 -18.18
CA GLU A 121 10.65 -0.24 -17.14
C GLU A 121 10.38 -0.81 -15.73
N VAL A 122 9.12 -1.08 -15.42
CA VAL A 122 8.71 -1.55 -14.08
C VAL A 122 9.22 -2.97 -13.81
N ILE A 123 9.19 -3.87 -14.80
CA ILE A 123 9.78 -5.21 -14.69
C ILE A 123 11.26 -5.11 -14.31
N GLY A 124 11.99 -4.19 -14.95
CA GLY A 124 13.37 -3.93 -14.60
C GLY A 124 13.55 -3.39 -13.18
N MET A 125 12.66 -2.48 -12.75
CA MET A 125 12.71 -1.89 -11.40
C MET A 125 12.53 -2.93 -10.29
N VAL A 126 11.69 -3.94 -10.50
CA VAL A 126 11.39 -4.97 -9.48
C VAL A 126 12.29 -6.22 -9.63
N GLY A 127 13.26 -6.23 -10.56
CA GLY A 127 14.20 -7.34 -10.73
C GLY A 127 13.62 -8.59 -11.38
N LEU A 128 12.58 -8.45 -12.24
CA LEU A 128 11.91 -9.58 -12.91
C LEU A 128 12.27 -9.71 -14.40
N LYS A 129 13.41 -9.16 -14.84
CA LYS A 129 13.90 -9.33 -16.22
C LYS A 129 14.07 -10.80 -16.55
N GLY A 130 13.58 -11.23 -17.72
CA GLY A 130 13.57 -12.62 -18.17
C GLY A 130 12.37 -13.45 -17.68
N LYS A 131 11.48 -12.86 -16.85
CA LYS A 131 10.26 -13.52 -16.35
C LYS A 131 8.98 -12.94 -16.96
N GLU A 132 9.09 -12.09 -17.99
CA GLU A 132 7.97 -11.33 -18.58
C GLU A 132 6.81 -12.23 -19.00
N ASN A 133 7.12 -13.39 -19.53
CA ASN A 133 6.17 -14.37 -20.07
C ASN A 133 5.78 -15.47 -19.06
N SER A 134 6.33 -15.45 -17.85
CA SER A 134 5.98 -16.43 -16.81
C SER A 134 4.61 -16.14 -16.23
N PHE A 135 3.87 -17.20 -15.89
CA PHE A 135 2.59 -17.12 -15.17
C PHE A 135 2.84 -17.16 -13.65
N PRO A 136 1.90 -16.64 -12.82
CA PRO A 136 2.05 -16.61 -11.37
C PRO A 136 2.45 -17.95 -10.75
N GLY A 137 1.84 -19.06 -11.17
CA GLY A 137 2.15 -20.41 -10.66
C GLY A 137 3.56 -20.92 -10.98
N GLN A 138 4.33 -20.21 -11.83
CA GLN A 138 5.72 -20.54 -12.17
C GLN A 138 6.73 -19.71 -11.36
N LEU A 139 6.25 -18.83 -10.48
CA LEU A 139 7.04 -17.87 -9.72
C LEU A 139 7.11 -18.27 -8.25
N SER A 140 8.25 -17.99 -7.61
CA SER A 140 8.36 -18.03 -6.15
C SER A 140 7.44 -17.00 -5.47
N GLY A 141 7.18 -17.15 -4.17
CA GLY A 141 6.38 -16.19 -3.41
C GLY A 141 6.96 -14.77 -3.46
N GLY A 142 8.28 -14.63 -3.36
CA GLY A 142 8.96 -13.33 -3.50
C GLY A 142 8.82 -12.73 -4.90
N GLU A 143 8.92 -13.55 -5.96
CA GLU A 143 8.68 -13.09 -7.34
C GLU A 143 7.23 -12.67 -7.56
N GLN A 144 6.26 -13.42 -7.01
CA GLN A 144 4.85 -13.04 -7.07
C GLN A 144 4.59 -11.71 -6.36
N GLN A 145 5.22 -11.49 -5.19
CA GLN A 145 5.13 -10.22 -4.47
C GLN A 145 5.73 -9.07 -5.28
N ARG A 146 6.87 -9.30 -5.95
CA ARG A 146 7.47 -8.31 -6.87
C ARG A 146 6.55 -7.97 -8.03
N VAL A 147 5.80 -8.93 -8.59
CA VAL A 147 4.76 -8.66 -9.61
C VAL A 147 3.63 -7.83 -9.01
N GLY A 148 3.17 -8.12 -7.79
CA GLY A 148 2.16 -7.33 -7.08
C GLY A 148 2.59 -5.89 -6.88
N ILE A 149 3.85 -5.67 -6.46
CA ILE A 149 4.45 -4.33 -6.31
C ILE A 149 4.55 -3.64 -7.67
N ALA A 150 5.06 -4.33 -8.69
CA ALA A 150 5.17 -3.82 -10.05
C ALA A 150 3.84 -3.30 -10.59
N ARG A 151 2.77 -4.09 -10.43
CA ARG A 151 1.41 -3.71 -10.80
C ARG A 151 0.94 -2.47 -10.03
N ALA A 152 1.24 -2.39 -8.74
CA ALA A 152 0.84 -1.27 -7.89
C ALA A 152 1.53 0.05 -8.29
N ILE A 153 2.79 0.01 -8.76
CA ILE A 153 3.56 1.21 -9.15
C ILE A 153 3.48 1.52 -10.65
N ALA A 154 2.85 0.70 -11.46
CA ALA A 154 2.76 0.87 -12.91
C ALA A 154 2.21 2.26 -13.29
N ASN A 155 1.19 2.74 -12.61
CA ASN A 155 0.55 4.03 -12.84
C ASN A 155 1.22 5.22 -12.11
N ARG A 156 2.45 5.06 -11.58
CA ARG A 156 3.18 6.10 -10.84
C ARG A 156 2.33 6.74 -9.73
N PRO A 157 1.84 5.94 -8.77
CA PRO A 157 0.94 6.45 -7.74
C PRO A 157 1.65 7.46 -6.83
N LEU A 158 0.87 8.40 -6.25
CA LEU A 158 1.35 9.33 -5.22
C LEU A 158 1.52 8.63 -3.87
N LEU A 159 0.71 7.60 -3.63
CA LEU A 159 0.67 6.81 -2.41
C LEU A 159 0.72 5.33 -2.75
N LEU A 160 1.68 4.61 -2.19
CA LEU A 160 1.75 3.16 -2.20
C LEU A 160 1.36 2.64 -0.82
N ILE A 161 0.34 1.82 -0.77
CA ILE A 161 -0.11 1.14 0.43
C ILE A 161 0.33 -0.32 0.32
N ALA A 162 1.05 -0.82 1.33
CA ALA A 162 1.46 -2.20 1.41
C ALA A 162 0.86 -2.83 2.68
N ASP A 163 -0.11 -3.71 2.51
CA ASP A 163 -0.79 -4.40 3.63
C ASP A 163 -0.15 -5.77 3.82
N GLU A 164 0.68 -5.90 4.87
CA GLU A 164 1.47 -7.09 5.23
C GLU A 164 2.28 -7.68 4.05
N PRO A 165 3.07 -6.87 3.31
CA PRO A 165 3.68 -7.29 2.04
C PRO A 165 4.75 -8.37 2.18
N THR A 166 5.16 -8.69 3.39
CA THR A 166 6.21 -9.67 3.72
C THR A 166 5.69 -10.85 4.54
N GLY A 167 4.38 -10.87 4.84
CA GLY A 167 3.81 -11.81 5.81
C GLY A 167 3.87 -13.29 5.41
N ASN A 168 4.03 -13.60 4.12
CA ASN A 168 4.11 -14.97 3.59
C ASN A 168 5.50 -15.30 3.02
N LEU A 169 6.53 -14.52 3.37
CA LEU A 169 7.88 -14.65 2.84
C LEU A 169 8.88 -15.03 3.93
N ASP A 170 9.95 -15.71 3.54
CA ASP A 170 11.11 -15.88 4.42
C ASP A 170 11.82 -14.55 4.69
N MET A 171 12.69 -14.52 5.70
CA MET A 171 13.32 -13.28 6.17
C MET A 171 14.22 -12.64 5.11
N ASP A 172 14.96 -13.42 4.33
CA ASP A 172 15.86 -12.89 3.31
C ASP A 172 15.05 -12.24 2.19
N THR A 173 14.05 -12.94 1.69
CA THR A 173 13.09 -12.40 0.70
C THR A 173 12.35 -11.17 1.26
N ALA A 174 11.96 -11.19 2.55
CA ALA A 174 11.30 -10.05 3.18
C ALA A 174 12.21 -8.81 3.19
N HIS A 175 13.51 -8.95 3.48
CA HIS A 175 14.46 -7.84 3.41
C HIS A 175 14.61 -7.30 1.98
N GLU A 176 14.66 -8.17 0.97
CA GLU A 176 14.70 -7.73 -0.43
C GLU A 176 13.46 -6.94 -0.85
N ILE A 177 12.26 -7.36 -0.38
CA ILE A 177 11.02 -6.61 -0.62
C ILE A 177 11.06 -5.26 0.11
N MET A 178 11.61 -5.21 1.32
CA MET A 178 11.77 -3.95 2.05
C MET A 178 12.67 -2.97 1.29
N GLU A 179 13.84 -3.42 0.79
CA GLU A 179 14.73 -2.58 -0.01
C GLU A 179 14.05 -2.06 -1.28
N LEU A 180 13.27 -2.92 -1.96
CA LEU A 180 12.49 -2.50 -3.12
C LEU A 180 11.47 -1.39 -2.76
N LEU A 181 10.78 -1.50 -1.62
CA LEU A 181 9.85 -0.47 -1.15
C LEU A 181 10.58 0.83 -0.77
N TYR A 182 11.77 0.74 -0.19
CA TYR A 182 12.61 1.92 0.07
C TYR A 182 13.07 2.59 -1.22
N ASP A 183 13.46 1.82 -2.25
CA ASP A 183 13.81 2.36 -3.57
C ASP A 183 12.65 3.11 -4.22
N ILE A 184 11.45 2.57 -4.14
CA ILE A 184 10.23 3.20 -4.63
C ILE A 184 9.97 4.51 -3.87
N ASN A 185 10.18 4.52 -2.55
CA ASN A 185 10.03 5.72 -1.72
C ASN A 185 11.09 6.76 -2.06
N ARG A 186 12.37 6.38 -2.22
CA ARG A 186 13.47 7.28 -2.63
C ARG A 186 13.18 7.99 -3.97
N LYS A 187 12.38 7.37 -4.84
CA LYS A 187 11.91 7.97 -6.10
C LYS A 187 10.71 8.92 -5.93
N GLY A 188 10.30 9.20 -4.69
CA GLY A 188 9.30 10.21 -4.35
C GLY A 188 7.89 9.68 -4.08
N THR A 189 7.63 8.37 -4.20
CA THR A 189 6.35 7.78 -3.82
C THR A 189 6.22 7.74 -2.30
N THR A 190 5.12 8.24 -1.74
CA THR A 190 4.79 8.06 -0.32
C THR A 190 4.43 6.61 -0.06
N VAL A 191 4.97 6.00 0.99
CA VAL A 191 4.70 4.59 1.32
C VAL A 191 4.08 4.48 2.71
N VAL A 192 2.97 3.76 2.80
CA VAL A 192 2.34 3.34 4.06
C VAL A 192 2.34 1.83 4.10
N MET A 193 3.16 1.25 4.96
CA MET A 193 3.26 -0.19 5.13
C MET A 193 2.62 -0.62 6.44
N ALA A 194 1.50 -1.33 6.36
CA ALA A 194 0.93 -2.00 7.50
C ALA A 194 1.67 -3.31 7.75
N THR A 195 2.17 -3.52 8.97
CA THR A 195 2.88 -4.75 9.34
C THR A 195 2.82 -4.99 10.85
N HIS A 196 3.02 -6.24 11.25
CA HIS A 196 3.28 -6.64 12.63
C HIS A 196 4.71 -7.16 12.84
N ALA A 197 5.53 -7.21 11.78
CA ALA A 197 6.91 -7.69 11.79
C ALA A 197 7.85 -6.63 12.43
N ARG A 198 7.98 -6.69 13.77
CA ARG A 198 8.81 -5.73 14.56
C ARG A 198 10.26 -5.69 14.11
N GLU A 199 10.85 -6.82 13.74
CA GLU A 199 12.24 -6.92 13.33
C GLU A 199 12.56 -6.10 12.08
N LEU A 200 11.64 -6.10 11.08
CA LEU A 200 11.80 -5.30 9.86
C LEU A 200 11.71 -3.80 10.12
N VAL A 201 11.04 -3.40 11.19
CA VAL A 201 10.81 -1.99 11.54
C VAL A 201 11.90 -1.42 12.44
N LYS A 202 12.48 -2.25 13.31
CA LYS A 202 13.40 -1.84 14.40
C LYS A 202 14.57 -0.99 13.95
N ASN A 203 15.18 -1.30 12.80
CA ASN A 203 16.37 -0.62 12.29
C ASN A 203 16.09 0.27 11.07
N ALA A 204 14.84 0.48 10.73
CA ALA A 204 14.46 1.15 9.48
C ALA A 204 14.65 2.68 9.52
N GLY A 205 14.78 3.29 10.72
CA GLY A 205 14.94 4.75 10.87
C GLY A 205 13.77 5.55 10.28
N LYS A 206 12.59 4.94 10.12
CA LYS A 206 11.39 5.54 9.55
C LYS A 206 10.37 5.86 10.62
N ARG A 207 9.34 6.63 10.27
CA ARG A 207 8.23 6.95 11.14
C ARG A 207 7.37 5.72 11.38
N VAL A 208 6.99 5.50 12.64
CA VAL A 208 6.15 4.39 13.07
C VAL A 208 4.93 4.92 13.78
N ILE A 209 3.76 4.60 13.25
CA ILE A 209 2.47 4.86 13.87
C ILE A 209 1.94 3.55 14.41
N THR A 210 1.75 3.48 15.73
CA THR A 210 1.22 2.27 16.37
C THR A 210 -0.27 2.46 16.69
N LEU A 211 -1.08 1.51 16.22
CA LEU A 211 -2.49 1.42 16.58
C LEU A 211 -2.73 0.39 17.68
N GLU A 212 -3.51 0.78 18.68
CA GLU A 212 -4.00 -0.11 19.74
C GLU A 212 -5.48 0.14 19.97
N SER A 213 -6.28 -0.92 19.91
CA SER A 213 -7.75 -0.85 20.11
C SER A 213 -8.41 0.26 19.29
N GLY A 214 -7.97 0.44 18.04
CA GLY A 214 -8.50 1.44 17.11
C GLY A 214 -8.04 2.87 17.37
N ARG A 215 -7.08 3.12 18.24
CA ARG A 215 -6.52 4.46 18.54
C ARG A 215 -5.05 4.52 18.15
N VAL A 216 -4.55 5.73 17.88
CA VAL A 216 -3.12 5.98 17.76
C VAL A 216 -2.52 5.96 19.16
N ALA A 217 -1.74 4.92 19.47
CA ALA A 217 -1.03 4.78 20.73
C ALA A 217 0.30 5.52 20.72
N SER A 218 1.01 5.50 19.58
CA SER A 218 2.25 6.26 19.40
C SER A 218 2.42 6.67 17.94
N ASP A 219 3.19 7.76 17.73
CA ASP A 219 3.57 8.29 16.44
C ASP A 219 4.98 8.88 16.58
N ILE A 220 5.99 8.11 16.19
CA ILE A 220 7.40 8.41 16.49
C ILE A 220 8.29 8.20 15.26
N TYR A 221 9.40 8.96 15.18
CA TYR A 221 10.46 8.78 14.19
C TYR A 221 11.63 8.03 14.82
N GLY A 222 12.18 7.04 14.09
CA GLY A 222 13.37 6.31 14.51
C GLY A 222 13.14 5.52 15.81
N MET A 223 12.62 4.30 15.68
CA MET A 223 12.23 3.53 16.84
C MET A 223 13.41 2.88 17.55
N GLU A 224 13.68 3.27 18.80
CA GLU A 224 14.08 2.33 19.83
C GLU A 224 12.82 1.56 20.26
N LEU A 225 12.57 0.41 19.65
CA LEU A 225 11.59 -0.56 20.16
C LEU A 225 12.16 -1.12 21.47
N ARG A 226 11.69 -0.60 22.60
CA ARG A 226 11.88 -1.24 23.91
C ARG A 226 11.07 -2.52 24.01
#